data_670956c71cf123afa4283e9f2f788c92
#
_entry.id   670956c71cf123afa4283e9f2f788c92
#
_cell.length_a   1.000
_cell.length_b   1.000
_cell.length_c   1.000
_cell.angle_alpha   90.00
_cell.angle_beta   90.00
_cell.angle_gamma   90.00
#
_symmetry.space_group_name_H-M   'P 1'
#
loop_
_entity.id
_entity.type
_entity.pdbx_description
1 polymer ?
#
loop_
_entity_poly.entity_id
_entity_poly.type
_entity_poly.pdbx_seq_one_letter_code
_entity_poly.pdbx_strand_id
1 'polypeptide(L)'
;MQTKDSLQTYTIMEKSEAEACLDLAVSLVRENLKTFTRCFPDSNSRNQFYPQSSNREWTTGFWTGEIWLAYERTGEEIFKEAGTIQAESFLERIKERVDVDNHDMGFLYTPSCVAAYRLTGNETARKAALMAADNLMGRFQEKGQFFQAWGELGAKDNYRLIIDCLLNMPLLFWASETTGDQTYRKKAEAHIRTAMDCVIRPDHSTYHTYFFDPETGAPVKGVTHQGNRDGSAWSRGQAWGIYGSALSYRIEIGRAHV
;
A
#
# COMPACT_ATOMS: atom_id res chain seq x y z
N MET A 1 -21.33 15.45 -26.79
CA MET A 1 -22.36 15.44 -25.70
C MET A 1 -22.97 14.06 -25.69
N GLN A 2 -22.41 13.11 -24.96
CA GLN A 2 -23.02 11.81 -24.73
C GLN A 2 -24.05 11.98 -23.64
N THR A 3 -25.26 11.56 -23.95
CA THR A 3 -26.44 11.70 -23.12
C THR A 3 -26.33 10.89 -21.83
N LYS A 4 -26.86 11.45 -20.73
CA LYS A 4 -26.91 10.90 -19.37
C LYS A 4 -27.67 9.58 -19.18
N ASP A 5 -28.09 8.90 -20.24
CA ASP A 5 -29.03 7.78 -20.21
C ASP A 5 -28.40 6.38 -20.26
N SER A 6 -27.07 6.25 -20.10
CA SER A 6 -26.40 4.94 -20.09
C SER A 6 -25.76 4.55 -18.73
N LEU A 7 -26.18 5.13 -17.64
CA LEU A 7 -25.87 4.57 -16.34
C LEU A 7 -26.70 3.30 -16.17
N GLN A 8 -26.11 2.13 -16.45
CA GLN A 8 -26.67 0.86 -16.05
C GLN A 8 -27.10 0.97 -14.59
N THR A 9 -28.35 0.65 -14.30
CA THR A 9 -28.83 0.46 -12.95
C THR A 9 -28.10 -0.75 -12.37
N TYR A 10 -27.03 -0.50 -11.63
CA TYR A 10 -26.34 -1.55 -10.89
C TYR A 10 -27.24 -2.02 -9.77
N THR A 11 -27.50 -3.31 -9.72
CA THR A 11 -28.15 -3.92 -8.55
C THR A 11 -27.16 -3.82 -7.39
N ILE A 12 -27.56 -3.15 -6.31
CA ILE A 12 -26.75 -3.11 -5.09
C ILE A 12 -26.77 -4.53 -4.51
N MET A 13 -25.57 -5.05 -4.22
CA MET A 13 -25.42 -6.36 -3.59
C MET A 13 -26.14 -6.38 -2.24
N GLU A 14 -26.94 -7.38 -1.99
CA GLU A 14 -27.59 -7.57 -0.71
C GLU A 14 -26.58 -7.93 0.38
N LYS A 15 -26.86 -7.53 1.63
CA LYS A 15 -25.94 -7.78 2.76
C LYS A 15 -25.63 -9.27 2.91
N SER A 16 -26.61 -10.16 2.73
CA SER A 16 -26.45 -11.61 2.82
C SER A 16 -25.53 -12.16 1.72
N GLU A 17 -25.56 -11.58 0.52
CA GLU A 17 -24.66 -11.97 -0.58
C GLU A 17 -23.22 -11.54 -0.26
N ALA A 18 -23.05 -10.30 0.27
CA ALA A 18 -21.74 -9.82 0.69
C ALA A 18 -21.15 -10.69 1.83
N GLU A 19 -21.96 -11.07 2.81
CA GLU A 19 -21.55 -11.98 3.88
C GLU A 19 -21.15 -13.35 3.35
N ALA A 20 -21.92 -13.93 2.43
CA ALA A 20 -21.56 -15.21 1.78
C ALA A 20 -20.25 -15.13 1.00
N CYS A 21 -19.99 -14.02 0.30
CA CYS A 21 -18.71 -13.79 -0.39
C CYS A 21 -17.54 -13.70 0.61
N LEU A 22 -17.72 -13.04 1.74
CA LEU A 22 -16.70 -12.97 2.79
C LEU A 22 -16.42 -14.33 3.42
N ASP A 23 -17.45 -15.14 3.66
CA ASP A 23 -17.29 -16.50 4.22
C ASP A 23 -16.56 -17.42 3.22
N LEU A 24 -16.86 -17.29 1.92
CA LEU A 24 -16.10 -17.97 0.87
C LEU A 24 -14.63 -17.52 0.87
N ALA A 25 -14.37 -16.21 0.96
CA ALA A 25 -12.99 -15.69 1.02
C ALA A 25 -12.22 -16.26 2.22
N VAL A 26 -12.84 -16.28 3.41
CA VAL A 26 -12.23 -16.90 4.62
C VAL A 26 -11.92 -18.37 4.39
N SER A 27 -12.82 -19.13 3.74
CA SER A 27 -12.59 -20.55 3.46
C SER A 27 -11.44 -20.76 2.49
N LEU A 28 -11.28 -19.89 1.49
CA LEU A 28 -10.15 -19.92 0.55
C LEU A 28 -8.83 -19.55 1.22
N VAL A 29 -8.81 -18.55 2.10
CA VAL A 29 -7.63 -18.22 2.91
C VAL A 29 -7.22 -19.43 3.75
N ARG A 30 -8.17 -20.08 4.45
CA ARG A 30 -7.92 -21.27 5.25
C ARG A 30 -7.29 -22.40 4.43
N GLU A 31 -7.81 -22.67 3.25
CA GLU A 31 -7.26 -23.69 2.36
C GLU A 31 -5.82 -23.34 1.93
N ASN A 32 -5.60 -22.09 1.58
CA ASN A 32 -4.30 -21.59 1.15
C ASN A 32 -3.25 -21.57 2.26
N LEU A 33 -3.64 -21.53 3.55
CA LEU A 33 -2.69 -21.66 4.66
C LEU A 33 -1.91 -22.98 4.62
N LYS A 34 -2.47 -24.07 4.06
CA LYS A 34 -1.76 -25.34 3.88
C LYS A 34 -0.46 -25.18 3.08
N THR A 35 -0.44 -24.19 2.17
CA THR A 35 0.70 -23.92 1.31
C THR A 35 1.49 -22.68 1.78
N PHE A 36 0.79 -21.62 2.19
CA PHE A 36 1.38 -20.28 2.33
C PHE A 36 1.48 -19.78 3.79
N THR A 37 1.56 -20.67 4.79
CA THR A 37 1.80 -20.24 6.18
C THR A 37 3.23 -19.73 6.40
N ARG A 38 4.24 -20.39 5.81
CA ARG A 38 5.67 -20.06 5.98
C ARG A 38 6.34 -19.47 4.71
N CYS A 39 5.60 -19.37 3.64
CA CYS A 39 6.00 -18.75 2.40
C CYS A 39 4.85 -17.87 1.89
N PHE A 40 5.04 -17.23 0.75
CA PHE A 40 4.10 -16.28 0.18
C PHE A 40 3.70 -16.71 -1.23
N PRO A 41 2.50 -16.37 -1.69
CA PRO A 41 2.17 -16.48 -3.11
C PRO A 41 3.04 -15.49 -3.91
N ASP A 42 3.57 -15.94 -5.05
CA ASP A 42 4.24 -15.08 -6.02
C ASP A 42 3.29 -13.99 -6.53
N SER A 43 3.82 -12.88 -6.97
CA SER A 43 3.04 -11.77 -7.54
C SER A 43 2.30 -12.14 -8.84
N ASN A 44 2.69 -13.24 -9.48
CA ASN A 44 2.14 -13.70 -10.75
C ASN A 44 1.69 -15.17 -10.67
N SER A 45 0.46 -15.44 -11.10
CA SER A 45 -0.03 -16.81 -11.25
C SER A 45 0.58 -17.49 -12.48
N ARG A 46 0.76 -18.81 -12.41
CA ARG A 46 1.14 -19.69 -13.51
C ARG A 46 0.14 -20.85 -13.58
N ASN A 47 -0.47 -21.05 -14.73
CA ASN A 47 -1.50 -22.08 -14.92
C ASN A 47 -2.62 -21.97 -13.84
N GLN A 48 -3.07 -20.75 -13.56
CA GLN A 48 -4.10 -20.43 -12.56
C GLN A 48 -3.73 -20.68 -11.09
N PHE A 49 -2.48 -21.02 -10.79
CA PHE A 49 -1.98 -21.18 -9.43
C PHE A 49 -0.84 -20.21 -9.15
N TYR A 50 -0.73 -19.78 -7.91
CA TYR A 50 0.38 -18.97 -7.45
C TYR A 50 1.54 -19.87 -6.99
N PRO A 51 2.73 -19.75 -7.59
CA PRO A 51 3.92 -20.44 -7.08
C PRO A 51 4.27 -19.94 -5.67
N GLN A 52 4.99 -20.75 -4.90
CA GLN A 52 5.55 -20.34 -3.63
C GLN A 52 6.73 -19.38 -3.85
N SER A 53 6.77 -18.30 -3.06
CA SER A 53 7.85 -17.31 -3.03
C SER A 53 8.30 -17.06 -1.60
N SER A 54 9.52 -16.57 -1.43
CA SER A 54 9.98 -15.99 -0.17
C SER A 54 9.39 -14.58 0.03
N ASN A 55 9.60 -13.99 1.21
CA ASN A 55 9.14 -12.63 1.52
C ASN A 55 10.01 -11.56 0.81
N ARG A 56 9.90 -11.46 -0.52
CA ARG A 56 10.68 -10.51 -1.34
C ARG A 56 9.81 -9.59 -2.17
N GLU A 57 8.69 -10.11 -2.68
CA GLU A 57 7.80 -9.36 -3.55
C GLU A 57 7.06 -8.24 -2.82
N TRP A 58 6.65 -7.20 -3.53
CA TRP A 58 5.86 -6.09 -2.99
C TRP A 58 4.43 -6.49 -2.59
N THR A 59 3.96 -7.62 -3.11
CA THR A 59 2.61 -8.16 -2.85
C THR A 59 2.49 -9.02 -1.59
N THR A 60 3.61 -9.39 -0.96
CA THR A 60 3.58 -10.32 0.19
C THR A 60 2.78 -9.78 1.38
N GLY A 61 2.73 -8.46 1.55
CA GLY A 61 1.90 -7.81 2.57
C GLY A 61 0.41 -8.07 2.41
N PHE A 62 -0.09 -8.18 1.18
CA PHE A 62 -1.52 -8.43 0.90
C PHE A 62 -1.96 -9.81 1.38
N TRP A 63 -1.18 -10.86 1.09
CA TRP A 63 -1.48 -12.20 1.59
C TRP A 63 -1.58 -12.24 3.11
N THR A 64 -0.62 -11.64 3.79
CA THR A 64 -0.66 -11.54 5.26
C THR A 64 -1.86 -10.71 5.72
N GLY A 65 -2.22 -9.67 4.98
CA GLY A 65 -3.43 -8.87 5.23
C GLY A 65 -4.72 -9.70 5.13
N GLU A 66 -4.83 -10.58 4.13
CA GLU A 66 -5.96 -11.49 3.98
C GLU A 66 -6.08 -12.44 5.17
N ILE A 67 -4.96 -12.94 5.69
CA ILE A 67 -4.93 -13.76 6.92
C ILE A 67 -5.47 -12.97 8.13
N TRP A 68 -5.05 -11.71 8.29
CA TRP A 68 -5.53 -10.87 9.39
C TRP A 68 -7.01 -10.48 9.25
N LEU A 69 -7.49 -10.25 8.03
CA LEU A 69 -8.92 -10.03 7.78
C LEU A 69 -9.75 -11.28 8.11
N ALA A 70 -9.24 -12.48 7.79
CA ALA A 70 -9.89 -13.72 8.18
C ALA A 70 -9.93 -13.91 9.71
N TYR A 71 -8.84 -13.53 10.41
CA TYR A 71 -8.81 -13.52 11.87
C TYR A 71 -9.82 -12.52 12.45
N GLU A 72 -9.84 -11.30 11.95
CA GLU A 72 -10.77 -10.25 12.42
C GLU A 72 -12.24 -10.68 12.28
N ARG A 73 -12.58 -11.36 11.17
CA ARG A 73 -13.94 -11.86 10.94
C ARG A 73 -14.33 -13.05 11.79
N THR A 74 -13.39 -13.97 12.07
CA THR A 74 -13.73 -15.28 12.67
C THR A 74 -13.26 -15.46 14.12
N GLY A 75 -12.19 -14.77 14.51
CA GLY A 75 -11.52 -14.97 15.79
C GLY A 75 -10.75 -16.31 15.89
N GLU A 76 -10.59 -17.05 14.79
CA GLU A 76 -9.98 -18.38 14.83
C GLU A 76 -8.47 -18.33 14.97
N GLU A 77 -7.94 -19.08 15.91
CA GLU A 77 -6.52 -19.09 16.29
C GLU A 77 -5.59 -19.48 15.13
N ILE A 78 -6.04 -20.35 14.20
CA ILE A 78 -5.24 -20.74 13.04
C ILE A 78 -4.77 -19.54 12.18
N PHE A 79 -5.60 -18.53 12.01
CA PHE A 79 -5.24 -17.32 11.26
C PHE A 79 -4.26 -16.46 12.06
N LYS A 80 -4.47 -16.33 13.37
CA LYS A 80 -3.56 -15.58 14.25
C LYS A 80 -2.18 -16.21 14.31
N GLU A 81 -2.10 -17.54 14.43
CA GLU A 81 -0.83 -18.27 14.41
C GLU A 81 -0.10 -18.05 13.08
N ALA A 82 -0.79 -18.23 11.95
CA ALA A 82 -0.20 -18.01 10.62
C ALA A 82 0.26 -16.57 10.43
N GLY A 83 -0.57 -15.58 10.77
CA GLY A 83 -0.23 -14.16 10.69
C GLY A 83 0.95 -13.79 11.59
N THR A 84 1.07 -14.42 12.77
CA THR A 84 2.22 -14.21 13.67
C THR A 84 3.52 -14.75 13.06
N ILE A 85 3.50 -15.94 12.48
CA ILE A 85 4.66 -16.51 11.76
C ILE A 85 5.10 -15.59 10.62
N GLN A 86 4.14 -15.04 9.88
CA GLN A 86 4.47 -14.11 8.80
C GLN A 86 4.98 -12.77 9.30
N ALA A 87 4.47 -12.24 10.40
CA ALA A 87 5.00 -11.02 11.01
C ALA A 87 6.49 -11.15 11.43
N GLU A 88 6.91 -12.31 11.88
CA GLU A 88 8.33 -12.61 12.14
C GLU A 88 9.16 -12.53 10.86
N SER A 89 8.66 -13.08 9.76
CA SER A 89 9.33 -12.99 8.45
C SER A 89 9.45 -11.53 7.95
N PHE A 90 8.47 -10.67 8.22
CA PHE A 90 8.58 -9.23 7.92
C PHE A 90 9.60 -8.52 8.79
N LEU A 91 9.75 -8.90 10.07
CA LEU A 91 10.83 -8.37 10.91
C LEU A 91 12.21 -8.76 10.39
N GLU A 92 12.39 -10.00 9.96
CA GLU A 92 13.63 -10.46 9.33
C GLU A 92 13.90 -9.68 8.04
N ARG A 93 12.91 -9.55 7.16
CA ARG A 93 13.01 -8.83 5.89
C ARG A 93 13.54 -7.40 6.08
N ILE A 94 13.00 -6.64 7.03
CA ILE A 94 13.46 -5.25 7.23
C ILE A 94 14.83 -5.19 7.89
N LYS A 95 15.18 -6.11 8.79
CA LYS A 95 16.50 -6.20 9.41
C LYS A 95 17.59 -6.53 8.41
N GLU A 96 17.34 -7.51 7.55
CA GLU A 96 18.27 -7.99 6.52
C GLU A 96 18.25 -7.12 5.25
N ARG A 97 17.41 -6.09 5.23
CA ARG A 97 17.22 -5.16 4.10
C ARG A 97 16.88 -5.86 2.78
N VAL A 98 16.05 -6.91 2.84
CA VAL A 98 15.65 -7.69 1.66
C VAL A 98 14.59 -6.93 0.86
N ASP A 99 14.96 -6.40 -0.30
CA ASP A 99 14.08 -5.69 -1.25
C ASP A 99 13.22 -4.60 -0.58
N VAL A 100 13.88 -3.77 0.24
CA VAL A 100 13.24 -2.67 0.99
C VAL A 100 13.75 -1.27 0.55
N ASP A 101 14.61 -1.19 -0.47
CA ASP A 101 15.11 0.08 -0.99
C ASP A 101 14.16 0.72 -2.01
N ASN A 102 12.89 0.78 -1.62
CA ASN A 102 11.78 1.34 -2.39
C ASN A 102 10.73 1.95 -1.46
N HIS A 103 9.67 2.53 -2.02
CA HIS A 103 8.61 3.18 -1.24
C HIS A 103 7.49 2.24 -0.78
N ASP A 104 7.49 0.96 -1.17
CA ASP A 104 6.38 0.01 -0.96
C ASP A 104 6.22 -0.46 0.50
N MET A 105 6.86 0.21 1.43
CA MET A 105 6.80 -0.14 2.86
C MET A 105 5.37 -0.15 3.41
N GLY A 106 4.50 0.73 2.90
CA GLY A 106 3.09 0.73 3.29
C GLY A 106 2.33 -0.49 2.79
N PHE A 107 2.54 -0.93 1.55
CA PHE A 107 1.96 -2.16 1.00
C PHE A 107 2.40 -3.40 1.77
N LEU A 108 3.64 -3.41 2.23
CA LEU A 108 4.21 -4.55 2.94
C LEU A 108 3.78 -4.58 4.41
N TYR A 109 3.94 -3.47 5.12
CA TYR A 109 3.88 -3.46 6.58
C TYR A 109 2.56 -2.99 7.17
N THR A 110 1.73 -2.23 6.42
CA THR A 110 0.41 -1.83 6.93
C THR A 110 -0.55 -3.02 7.03
N PRO A 111 -0.78 -3.81 5.96
CA PRO A 111 -1.71 -4.94 6.05
C PRO A 111 -1.14 -6.13 6.85
N SER A 112 0.18 -6.25 6.97
CA SER A 112 0.82 -7.34 7.70
C SER A 112 1.06 -6.99 9.17
N CYS A 113 2.05 -6.14 9.44
CA CYS A 113 2.55 -5.90 10.79
C CYS A 113 1.70 -4.90 11.59
N VAL A 114 1.21 -3.82 10.96
CA VAL A 114 0.30 -2.89 11.65
C VAL A 114 -1.01 -3.60 12.01
N ALA A 115 -1.56 -4.41 11.10
CA ALA A 115 -2.75 -5.20 11.38
C ALA A 115 -2.52 -6.19 12.53
N ALA A 116 -1.39 -6.92 12.51
CA ALA A 116 -1.00 -7.83 13.59
C ALA A 116 -0.97 -7.13 14.94
N TYR A 117 -0.30 -5.97 15.01
CA TYR A 117 -0.21 -5.21 16.27
C TYR A 117 -1.58 -4.71 16.74
N ARG A 118 -2.40 -4.16 15.83
CA ARG A 118 -3.74 -3.64 16.17
C ARG A 118 -4.68 -4.72 16.68
N LEU A 119 -4.63 -5.91 16.09
CA LEU A 119 -5.54 -7.01 16.43
C LEU A 119 -5.09 -7.84 17.64
N THR A 120 -3.78 -7.91 17.89
CA THR A 120 -3.25 -8.88 18.88
C THR A 120 -2.26 -8.27 19.88
N GLY A 121 -1.83 -7.04 19.72
CA GLY A 121 -0.77 -6.43 20.53
C GLY A 121 0.62 -7.00 20.25
N ASN A 122 0.86 -7.64 19.09
CA ASN A 122 2.13 -8.30 18.77
C ASN A 122 3.27 -7.27 18.65
N GLU A 123 4.16 -7.24 19.65
CA GLU A 123 5.29 -6.29 19.72
C GLU A 123 6.38 -6.57 18.67
N THR A 124 6.53 -7.81 18.21
CA THR A 124 7.43 -8.14 17.09
C THR A 124 6.97 -7.45 15.80
N ALA A 125 5.67 -7.52 15.53
CA ALA A 125 5.05 -6.85 14.40
C ALA A 125 5.13 -5.32 14.53
N ARG A 126 4.87 -4.77 15.74
CA ARG A 126 5.04 -3.33 16.02
C ARG A 126 6.44 -2.86 15.68
N LYS A 127 7.45 -3.59 16.15
CA LYS A 127 8.86 -3.28 15.87
C LYS A 127 9.15 -3.31 14.38
N ALA A 128 8.69 -4.32 13.65
CA ALA A 128 8.88 -4.44 12.20
C ALA A 128 8.26 -3.26 11.46
N ALA A 129 7.03 -2.87 11.79
CA ALA A 129 6.34 -1.76 11.16
C ALA A 129 7.01 -0.40 11.43
N LEU A 130 7.53 -0.16 12.64
CA LEU A 130 8.28 1.06 12.96
C LEU A 130 9.61 1.12 12.18
N MET A 131 10.35 0.02 12.10
CA MET A 131 11.57 -0.05 11.27
C MET A 131 11.27 0.21 9.80
N ALA A 132 10.14 -0.27 9.28
CA ALA A 132 9.72 -0.01 7.91
C ALA A 132 9.30 1.45 7.70
N ALA A 133 8.65 2.08 8.68
CA ALA A 133 8.36 3.50 8.64
C ALA A 133 9.64 4.34 8.60
N ASP A 134 10.64 4.03 9.43
CA ASP A 134 11.95 4.69 9.41
C ASP A 134 12.66 4.50 8.06
N ASN A 135 12.60 3.30 7.48
CA ASN A 135 13.16 3.03 6.17
C ASN A 135 12.50 3.88 5.09
N LEU A 136 11.16 4.01 5.11
CA LEU A 136 10.43 4.89 4.21
C LEU A 136 10.80 6.36 4.41
N MET A 137 10.94 6.82 5.67
CA MET A 137 11.36 8.19 5.98
C MET A 137 12.70 8.55 5.36
N GLY A 138 13.63 7.59 5.25
CA GLY A 138 14.92 7.76 4.58
C GLY A 138 14.82 8.06 3.08
N ARG A 139 13.68 7.81 2.45
CA ARG A 139 13.43 8.09 1.03
C ARG A 139 12.80 9.46 0.76
N PHE A 140 12.55 10.24 1.81
CA PHE A 140 11.93 11.56 1.64
C PHE A 140 12.91 12.56 1.02
N GLN A 141 12.45 13.25 -0.01
CA GLN A 141 13.20 14.26 -0.75
C GLN A 141 12.77 15.66 -0.32
N GLU A 142 13.59 16.32 0.49
CA GLU A 142 13.26 17.61 1.11
C GLU A 142 12.98 18.73 0.09
N LYS A 143 13.67 18.76 -1.05
CA LYS A 143 13.45 19.77 -2.08
C LYS A 143 12.12 19.55 -2.83
N GLY A 144 11.82 18.31 -3.17
CA GLY A 144 10.61 17.95 -3.92
C GLY A 144 9.40 17.67 -3.03
N GLN A 145 9.59 17.55 -1.71
CA GLN A 145 8.54 17.25 -0.73
C GLN A 145 7.77 15.95 -1.06
N PHE A 146 8.51 14.90 -1.45
CA PHE A 146 7.93 13.59 -1.77
C PHE A 146 8.85 12.43 -1.36
N PHE A 147 8.27 11.23 -1.24
CA PHE A 147 9.02 9.98 -1.09
C PHE A 147 9.40 9.44 -2.46
N GLN A 148 10.72 9.32 -2.70
CA GLN A 148 11.23 8.77 -3.95
C GLN A 148 10.89 7.28 -4.07
N ALA A 149 10.35 6.86 -5.23
CA ALA A 149 9.82 5.52 -5.43
C ALA A 149 10.88 4.43 -5.25
N TRP A 150 11.89 4.41 -6.07
CA TRP A 150 13.03 3.46 -6.02
C TRP A 150 14.29 4.08 -6.65
N GLY A 151 15.35 3.27 -6.78
CA GLY A 151 16.63 3.66 -7.33
C GLY A 151 17.47 4.48 -6.34
N GLU A 152 18.66 4.88 -6.80
CA GLU A 152 19.57 5.70 -6.02
C GLU A 152 18.93 7.02 -5.63
N LEU A 153 19.07 7.40 -4.36
CA LEU A 153 18.43 8.61 -3.82
C LEU A 153 19.04 9.86 -4.46
N GLY A 154 18.18 10.72 -4.97
CA GLY A 154 18.56 11.96 -5.62
C GLY A 154 19.07 11.80 -7.07
N ALA A 155 19.22 10.59 -7.58
CA ALA A 155 19.62 10.36 -8.96
C ALA A 155 18.58 10.90 -9.95
N LYS A 156 19.01 11.69 -10.93
CA LYS A 156 18.16 12.44 -11.85
C LYS A 156 17.14 11.58 -12.61
N ASP A 157 17.52 10.37 -13.00
CA ASP A 157 16.67 9.41 -13.71
C ASP A 157 15.71 8.65 -12.79
N ASN A 158 15.87 8.77 -11.48
CA ASN A 158 15.04 8.13 -10.45
C ASN A 158 14.37 9.12 -9.50
N TYR A 159 14.55 10.43 -9.68
CA TYR A 159 13.96 11.45 -8.81
C TYR A 159 12.48 11.65 -9.14
N ARG A 160 11.66 10.69 -8.67
CA ARG A 160 10.26 10.54 -9.06
C ARG A 160 9.40 9.92 -7.97
N LEU A 161 8.13 10.24 -8.00
CA LEU A 161 7.06 9.50 -7.33
C LEU A 161 6.24 8.68 -8.35
N ILE A 162 5.49 7.71 -7.84
CA ILE A 162 4.58 6.86 -8.61
C ILE A 162 3.20 6.93 -7.95
N ILE A 163 2.13 6.75 -8.73
CA ILE A 163 0.74 6.97 -8.31
C ILE A 163 0.30 6.16 -7.09
N ASP A 164 0.88 4.99 -6.86
CA ASP A 164 0.60 4.12 -5.71
C ASP A 164 1.24 4.59 -4.39
N CYS A 165 2.07 5.63 -4.45
CA CYS A 165 2.74 6.20 -3.29
C CYS A 165 1.78 6.58 -2.15
N LEU A 166 0.55 7.00 -2.47
CA LEU A 166 -0.45 7.38 -1.47
C LEU A 166 -0.85 6.20 -0.57
N LEU A 167 -0.74 4.96 -1.05
CA LEU A 167 -1.06 3.74 -0.30
C LEU A 167 0.03 3.38 0.74
N ASN A 168 1.18 4.04 0.66
CA ASN A 168 2.27 3.87 1.62
C ASN A 168 2.18 4.82 2.82
N MET A 169 1.41 5.90 2.70
CA MET A 169 1.27 6.92 3.76
C MET A 169 0.58 6.43 5.04
N PRO A 170 -0.39 5.49 5.01
CA PRO A 170 -1.00 4.95 6.23
C PRO A 170 0.00 4.41 7.24
N LEU A 171 1.12 3.84 6.80
CA LEU A 171 2.20 3.37 7.67
C LEU A 171 2.79 4.53 8.50
N LEU A 172 3.02 5.68 7.87
CA LEU A 172 3.60 6.85 8.54
C LEU A 172 2.62 7.52 9.50
N PHE A 173 1.34 7.59 9.15
CA PHE A 173 0.31 8.08 10.08
C PHE A 173 0.22 7.19 11.31
N TRP A 174 0.21 5.85 11.11
CA TRP A 174 0.24 4.91 12.22
C TRP A 174 1.51 5.03 13.07
N ALA A 175 2.68 5.20 12.47
CA ALA A 175 3.93 5.40 13.19
C ALA A 175 3.88 6.68 14.05
N SER A 176 3.37 7.79 13.49
CA SER A 176 3.16 9.03 14.23
C SER A 176 2.25 8.85 15.45
N GLU A 177 1.15 8.09 15.29
CA GLU A 177 0.21 7.80 16.38
C GLU A 177 0.83 6.94 17.47
N THR A 178 1.59 5.94 17.04
CA THR A 178 2.16 4.93 17.94
C THR A 178 3.35 5.48 18.74
N THR A 179 4.13 6.40 18.16
CA THR A 179 5.33 6.96 18.78
C THR A 179 5.14 8.34 19.38
N GLY A 180 4.13 9.10 18.93
CA GLY A 180 3.95 10.52 19.24
C GLY A 180 4.81 11.45 18.37
N ASP A 181 5.74 10.93 17.55
CA ASP A 181 6.58 11.74 16.67
C ASP A 181 5.79 12.24 15.46
N GLN A 182 5.57 13.56 15.42
CA GLN A 182 4.82 14.22 14.34
C GLN A 182 5.62 14.34 13.04
N THR A 183 6.89 13.99 13.01
CA THR A 183 7.72 14.06 11.80
C THR A 183 7.21 13.12 10.73
N TYR A 184 6.77 11.91 11.10
CA TYR A 184 6.15 10.96 10.17
C TYR A 184 4.91 11.56 9.49
N ARG A 185 3.99 12.12 10.29
CA ARG A 185 2.77 12.74 9.77
C ARG A 185 3.08 13.93 8.86
N LYS A 186 3.94 14.84 9.28
CA LYS A 186 4.28 16.05 8.49
C LYS A 186 4.83 15.70 7.12
N LYS A 187 5.72 14.69 7.04
CA LYS A 187 6.29 14.23 5.75
C LYS A 187 5.26 13.49 4.91
N ALA A 188 4.38 12.70 5.50
CA ALA A 188 3.26 12.06 4.78
C ALA A 188 2.32 13.10 4.18
N GLU A 189 1.92 14.12 4.95
CA GLU A 189 1.06 15.21 4.48
C GLU A 189 1.71 16.02 3.35
N ALA A 190 3.01 16.34 3.49
CA ALA A 190 3.75 17.04 2.43
C ALA A 190 3.77 16.22 1.13
N HIS A 191 4.06 14.92 1.24
CA HIS A 191 4.05 14.01 0.11
C HIS A 191 2.66 13.91 -0.57
N ILE A 192 1.59 13.77 0.23
CA ILE A 192 0.22 13.71 -0.31
C ILE A 192 -0.09 14.98 -1.12
N ARG A 193 0.23 16.17 -0.60
CA ARG A 193 0.01 17.44 -1.32
C ARG A 193 0.77 17.44 -2.63
N THR A 194 2.07 17.16 -2.62
CA THR A 194 2.88 17.09 -3.85
C THR A 194 2.33 16.08 -4.86
N ALA A 195 1.93 14.89 -4.38
CA ALA A 195 1.35 13.87 -5.24
C ALA A 195 0.04 14.35 -5.87
N MET A 196 -0.89 14.90 -5.08
CA MET A 196 -2.18 15.40 -5.58
C MET A 196 -2.02 16.51 -6.60
N ASP A 197 -1.08 17.45 -6.39
CA ASP A 197 -0.81 18.56 -7.30
C ASP A 197 -0.20 18.11 -8.65
N CYS A 198 0.51 16.99 -8.66
CA CYS A 198 1.28 16.55 -9.83
C CYS A 198 0.64 15.38 -10.60
N VAL A 199 0.04 14.39 -9.89
CA VAL A 199 -0.38 13.15 -10.55
C VAL A 199 -1.74 13.24 -11.25
N ILE A 200 -2.58 14.21 -10.88
CA ILE A 200 -3.92 14.36 -11.44
C ILE A 200 -3.84 15.29 -12.66
N ARG A 201 -4.33 14.80 -13.80
CA ARG A 201 -4.43 15.59 -15.03
C ARG A 201 -5.68 16.48 -15.01
N PRO A 202 -5.75 17.50 -15.89
CA PRO A 202 -6.95 18.37 -16.01
C PRO A 202 -8.24 17.63 -16.36
N ASP A 203 -8.16 16.46 -17.00
CA ASP A 203 -9.29 15.59 -17.33
C ASP A 203 -9.64 14.58 -16.22
N HIS A 204 -9.03 14.74 -15.03
CA HIS A 204 -9.16 13.86 -13.86
C HIS A 204 -8.59 12.45 -14.02
N SER A 205 -7.90 12.16 -15.11
CA SER A 205 -7.09 10.96 -15.23
C SER A 205 -5.76 11.13 -14.47
N THR A 206 -5.04 10.03 -14.24
CA THR A 206 -3.78 10.08 -13.49
C THR A 206 -2.57 9.78 -14.36
N TYR A 207 -1.43 10.44 -14.05
CA TYR A 207 -0.13 9.96 -14.48
C TYR A 207 0.24 8.71 -13.67
N HIS A 208 1.01 7.81 -14.28
CA HIS A 208 1.62 6.70 -13.55
C HIS A 208 2.82 7.17 -12.73
N THR A 209 3.72 7.93 -13.34
CA THR A 209 4.97 8.42 -12.75
C THR A 209 5.08 9.92 -12.95
N TYR A 210 5.58 10.63 -11.95
CA TYR A 210 5.91 12.04 -12.07
C TYR A 210 7.36 12.31 -11.66
N PHE A 211 8.12 12.95 -12.54
CA PHE A 211 9.53 13.29 -12.35
C PHE A 211 9.69 14.71 -11.84
N PHE A 212 10.70 14.90 -11.00
CA PHE A 212 11.09 16.20 -10.44
C PHE A 212 12.57 16.45 -10.72
N ASP A 213 12.95 17.72 -10.67
CA ASP A 213 14.34 18.14 -10.78
C ASP A 213 15.05 17.95 -9.42
N PRO A 214 16.15 17.19 -9.31
CA PRO A 214 16.79 16.91 -8.03
C PRO A 214 17.54 18.12 -7.45
N GLU A 215 17.87 19.13 -8.27
CA GLU A 215 18.57 20.32 -7.79
C GLU A 215 17.60 21.35 -7.19
N THR A 216 16.42 21.50 -7.79
CA THR A 216 15.42 22.50 -7.39
C THR A 216 14.22 21.90 -6.65
N GLY A 217 13.92 20.60 -6.85
CA GLY A 217 12.69 19.97 -6.40
C GLY A 217 11.46 20.28 -7.27
N ALA A 218 11.62 21.04 -8.33
CA ALA A 218 10.50 21.46 -9.19
C ALA A 218 9.91 20.27 -9.97
N PRO A 219 8.58 20.23 -10.16
CA PRO A 219 7.94 19.23 -11.02
C PRO A 219 8.38 19.41 -12.48
N VAL A 220 8.71 18.31 -13.16
CA VAL A 220 9.23 18.31 -14.54
C VAL A 220 8.23 17.74 -15.52
N LYS A 221 7.82 16.47 -15.33
CA LYS A 221 6.89 15.82 -16.27
C LYS A 221 6.23 14.60 -15.66
N GLY A 222 4.98 14.38 -16.07
CA GLY A 222 4.26 13.12 -15.85
C GLY A 222 4.41 12.20 -17.07
N VAL A 223 4.55 10.90 -16.83
CA VAL A 223 4.66 9.86 -17.87
C VAL A 223 3.82 8.64 -17.50
N THR A 224 3.61 7.75 -18.48
CA THR A 224 2.89 6.50 -18.29
C THR A 224 3.86 5.32 -18.45
N HIS A 225 4.41 4.84 -17.32
CA HIS A 225 5.40 3.76 -17.34
C HIS A 225 4.77 2.37 -17.56
N GLN A 226 3.65 2.07 -16.89
CA GLN A 226 2.96 0.77 -17.02
C GLN A 226 1.69 0.82 -17.88
N GLY A 227 1.32 1.97 -18.42
CA GLY A 227 0.19 2.11 -19.33
C GLY A 227 0.58 1.81 -20.78
N ASN A 228 -0.39 1.98 -21.68
CA ASN A 228 -0.20 1.71 -23.10
C ASN A 228 0.81 2.65 -23.77
N ARG A 229 0.80 3.94 -23.40
CA ARG A 229 1.68 4.99 -23.92
C ARG A 229 1.63 6.22 -23.02
N ASP A 230 2.58 7.12 -23.16
CA ASP A 230 2.50 8.45 -22.56
C ASP A 230 1.22 9.17 -23.03
N GLY A 231 0.54 9.79 -22.09
CA GLY A 231 -0.78 10.38 -22.32
C GLY A 231 -1.98 9.44 -22.13
N SER A 232 -1.77 8.10 -22.02
CA SER A 232 -2.82 7.19 -21.56
C SER A 232 -2.91 7.16 -20.03
N ALA A 233 -4.08 6.77 -19.51
CA ALA A 233 -4.23 6.43 -18.11
C ALA A 233 -4.11 4.90 -17.93
N TRP A 234 -3.35 4.50 -16.93
CA TRP A 234 -3.22 3.09 -16.55
C TRP A 234 -4.32 2.76 -15.52
N SER A 235 -5.16 1.77 -15.80
CA SER A 235 -6.37 1.49 -15.01
C SER A 235 -6.09 1.25 -13.52
N ARG A 236 -5.07 0.46 -13.18
CA ARG A 236 -4.66 0.24 -11.78
C ARG A 236 -4.14 1.54 -11.16
N GLY A 237 -3.38 2.36 -11.90
CA GLY A 237 -2.91 3.67 -11.42
C GLY A 237 -4.07 4.64 -11.15
N GLN A 238 -5.08 4.65 -12.03
CA GLN A 238 -6.29 5.44 -11.79
C GLN A 238 -7.02 4.97 -10.52
N ALA A 239 -7.13 3.66 -10.30
CA ALA A 239 -7.71 3.11 -9.08
C ALA A 239 -6.89 3.49 -7.84
N TRP A 240 -5.55 3.46 -7.90
CA TRP A 240 -4.69 3.92 -6.82
C TRP A 240 -4.90 5.41 -6.50
N GLY A 241 -5.04 6.25 -7.52
CA GLY A 241 -5.32 7.68 -7.32
C GLY A 241 -6.64 7.91 -6.59
N ILE A 242 -7.71 7.22 -6.98
CA ILE A 242 -9.03 7.33 -6.34
C ILE A 242 -8.96 6.80 -4.90
N TYR A 243 -8.47 5.59 -4.71
CA TYR A 243 -8.42 4.95 -3.39
C TYR A 243 -7.47 5.67 -2.44
N GLY A 244 -6.26 6.00 -2.91
CA GLY A 244 -5.26 6.67 -2.09
C GLY A 244 -5.69 8.06 -1.63
N SER A 245 -6.37 8.82 -2.49
CA SER A 245 -6.94 10.12 -2.12
C SER A 245 -8.04 9.99 -1.07
N ALA A 246 -8.96 9.04 -1.27
CA ALA A 246 -10.04 8.78 -0.31
C ALA A 246 -9.50 8.29 1.04
N LEU A 247 -8.47 7.44 1.02
CA LEU A 247 -7.82 6.93 2.23
C LEU A 247 -7.09 8.05 2.99
N SER A 248 -6.35 8.90 2.28
CA SER A 248 -5.66 10.05 2.86
C SER A 248 -6.65 11.03 3.50
N TYR A 249 -7.73 11.36 2.80
CA TYR A 249 -8.82 12.19 3.34
C TYR A 249 -9.41 11.61 4.62
N ARG A 250 -9.72 10.31 4.63
CA ARG A 250 -10.29 9.63 5.82
C ARG A 250 -9.36 9.67 7.03
N ILE A 251 -8.05 9.52 6.81
CA ILE A 251 -7.05 9.54 7.88
C ILE A 251 -6.85 10.96 8.43
N GLU A 252 -6.83 11.97 7.57
CA GLU A 252 -6.60 13.36 7.99
C GLU A 252 -7.86 14.02 8.58
N ILE A 253 -8.99 13.92 7.90
CA ILE A 253 -10.22 14.66 8.25
C ILE A 253 -11.13 13.85 9.17
N GLY A 254 -11.13 12.52 9.10
CA GLY A 254 -11.90 11.67 10.01
C GLY A 254 -11.58 11.87 11.49
N ARG A 255 -10.50 12.58 11.83
CA ARG A 255 -10.12 12.97 13.19
C ARG A 255 -10.57 14.37 13.60
N ALA A 256 -10.90 15.23 12.66
CA ALA A 256 -11.40 16.57 12.97
C ALA A 256 -12.84 16.56 13.49
N HIS A 257 -13.50 15.40 13.47
CA HIS A 257 -14.91 15.21 13.85
C HIS A 257 -15.14 14.13 14.91
N VAL A 258 -14.09 13.72 15.66
CA VAL A 258 -14.24 12.82 16.82
C VAL A 258 -13.85 13.54 18.08
#